data_fbfa76a8e7a918767b60d3dfe16c61e7
#
_entry.id   fbfa76a8e7a918767b60d3dfe16c61e7
#
_cell.length_a   1.000
_cell.length_b   1.000
_cell.length_c   1.000
_cell.angle_alpha   90.00
_cell.angle_beta   90.00
_cell.angle_gamma   90.00
#
_symmetry.space_group_name_H-M   'P 1'
#
loop_
_entity.id
_entity.type
_entity.pdbx_description
1 polymer ?
#
loop_
_entity_poly.entity_id
_entity_poly.type
_entity_poly.pdbx_seq_one_letter_code
_entity_poly.pdbx_strand_id
1 'polypeptide(L)'
;MHDSWKVPFTIASTARLFYGLGCVLAPQHVAGRLAPTARGADSRMNLRGFGGAQSGIAVYTLAAARTKAGARSALLLNALVDAFDAGVSTLEIRDRGGIDAVAAGGVAVNVLGLACWTTAALALR
;
A
#
# COMPACT_ATOMS: atom_id res chain seq x y z
N MET A 1 -25.87 -8.27 11.82
CA MET A 1 -25.16 -7.56 10.74
C MET A 1 -23.86 -8.31 10.45
N HIS A 2 -23.75 -8.91 9.30
CA HIS A 2 -22.59 -9.73 8.96
C HIS A 2 -21.33 -8.87 8.89
N ASP A 3 -20.32 -9.23 9.68
CA ASP A 3 -18.97 -8.62 9.66
C ASP A 3 -18.16 -9.00 8.39
N SER A 4 -18.85 -9.17 7.28
CA SER A 4 -18.27 -9.62 6.00
C SER A 4 -17.13 -8.72 5.48
N TRP A 5 -17.12 -7.45 5.87
CA TRP A 5 -16.05 -6.51 5.56
C TRP A 5 -14.73 -6.83 6.28
N LYS A 6 -14.76 -7.53 7.41
CA LYS A 6 -13.56 -7.86 8.20
C LYS A 6 -12.61 -8.79 7.45
N VAL A 7 -13.12 -9.72 6.67
CA VAL A 7 -12.29 -10.69 5.96
C VAL A 7 -11.43 -10.02 4.90
N PRO A 8 -11.98 -9.32 3.89
CA PRO A 8 -11.15 -8.66 2.89
C PRO A 8 -10.24 -7.59 3.50
N PHE A 9 -10.70 -6.88 4.53
CA PHE A 9 -9.93 -5.90 5.27
C PHE A 9 -8.70 -6.53 5.94
N THR A 10 -8.88 -7.64 6.64
CA THR A 10 -7.78 -8.36 7.30
C THR A 10 -6.79 -8.91 6.28
N ILE A 11 -7.26 -9.51 5.20
CA ILE A 11 -6.41 -10.05 4.14
C ILE A 11 -5.56 -8.95 3.53
N ALA A 12 -6.16 -7.83 3.12
CA ALA A 12 -5.44 -6.73 2.49
C ALA A 12 -4.43 -6.08 3.43
N SER A 13 -4.80 -5.87 4.70
CA SER A 13 -3.89 -5.31 5.71
C SER A 13 -2.73 -6.25 6.03
N THR A 14 -2.98 -7.56 6.10
CA THR A 14 -1.94 -8.56 6.31
C THR A 14 -0.99 -8.64 5.11
N ALA A 15 -1.52 -8.61 3.88
CA ALA A 15 -0.69 -8.56 2.67
C ALA A 15 0.20 -7.30 2.64
N ARG A 16 -0.36 -6.14 3.00
CA ARG A 16 0.40 -4.88 3.12
C ARG A 16 1.51 -4.99 4.17
N LEU A 17 1.25 -5.62 5.31
CA LEU A 17 2.24 -5.86 6.35
C LEU A 17 3.40 -6.73 5.85
N PHE A 18 3.11 -7.85 5.21
CA PHE A 18 4.14 -8.74 4.65
C PHE A 18 4.95 -8.07 3.55
N TYR A 19 4.31 -7.29 2.69
CA TYR A 19 5.00 -6.50 1.68
C TYR A 19 5.93 -5.46 2.31
N GLY A 20 5.45 -4.71 3.30
CA GLY A 20 6.24 -3.73 4.04
C GLY A 20 7.44 -4.35 4.74
N LEU A 21 7.24 -5.46 5.45
CA LEU A 21 8.32 -6.21 6.10
C LEU A 21 9.33 -6.76 5.09
N GLY A 22 8.89 -7.23 3.93
CA GLY A 22 9.75 -7.65 2.83
C GLY A 22 10.66 -6.51 2.36
N CYS A 23 10.12 -5.31 2.19
CA CYS A 23 10.89 -4.11 1.84
C CYS A 23 11.91 -3.73 2.91
N VAL A 24 11.61 -3.92 4.20
CA VAL A 24 12.54 -3.63 5.31
C VAL A 24 13.65 -4.69 5.41
N LEU A 25 13.28 -5.96 5.41
CA LEU A 25 14.17 -7.07 5.74
C LEU A 25 14.98 -7.55 4.53
N ALA A 26 14.39 -7.53 3.35
CA ALA A 26 14.99 -8.05 2.12
C ALA A 26 14.82 -7.09 0.92
N PRO A 27 15.24 -5.80 1.05
CA PRO A 27 14.99 -4.79 0.02
C PRO A 27 15.57 -5.17 -1.34
N GLN A 28 16.71 -5.87 -1.37
CA GLN A 28 17.33 -6.31 -2.62
C GLN A 28 16.49 -7.33 -3.38
N HIS A 29 15.73 -8.18 -2.69
CA HIS A 29 14.86 -9.17 -3.33
C HIS A 29 13.59 -8.50 -3.89
N VAL A 30 13.03 -7.54 -3.16
CA VAL A 30 11.87 -6.75 -3.61
C VAL A 30 12.30 -5.86 -4.79
N ALA A 31 13.41 -5.11 -4.65
CA ALA A 31 13.93 -4.25 -5.69
C ALA A 31 14.31 -5.05 -6.96
N GLY A 32 14.93 -6.22 -6.80
CA GLY A 32 15.35 -7.05 -7.93
C GLY A 32 14.18 -7.52 -8.82
N ARG A 33 12.99 -7.64 -8.25
CA ARG A 33 11.77 -8.05 -8.98
C ARG A 33 10.97 -6.86 -9.51
N LEU A 34 10.91 -5.76 -8.74
CA LEU A 34 10.04 -4.63 -9.03
C LEU A 34 10.80 -3.44 -9.65
N ALA A 35 12.10 -3.29 -9.36
CA ALA A 35 12.93 -2.20 -9.85
C ALA A 35 14.38 -2.67 -10.03
N PRO A 36 14.70 -3.40 -11.10
CA PRO A 36 16.02 -4.00 -11.30
C PRO A 36 17.17 -2.98 -11.33
N THR A 37 16.88 -1.71 -11.58
CA THR A 37 17.87 -0.61 -11.56
C THR A 37 18.09 0.01 -10.18
N ALA A 38 17.21 -0.22 -9.22
CA ALA A 38 17.26 0.36 -7.86
C ALA A 38 18.16 -0.45 -6.92
N ARG A 39 19.47 -0.57 -7.23
CA ARG A 39 20.43 -1.40 -6.48
C ARG A 39 21.36 -0.62 -5.55
N GLY A 40 21.34 0.70 -5.60
CA GLY A 40 22.22 1.54 -4.78
C GLY A 40 21.85 1.56 -3.30
N ALA A 41 22.76 2.06 -2.45
CA ALA A 41 22.54 2.19 -1.00
C ALA A 41 21.34 3.10 -0.69
N ASP A 42 21.21 4.21 -1.40
CA ASP A 42 20.10 5.16 -1.24
C ASP A 42 18.76 4.54 -1.62
N SER A 43 18.71 3.74 -2.69
CA SER A 43 17.52 3.01 -3.09
C SER A 43 17.10 1.98 -2.03
N ARG A 44 18.05 1.29 -1.41
CA ARG A 44 17.77 0.35 -0.31
C ARG A 44 17.22 1.07 0.91
N MET A 45 17.81 2.22 1.27
CA MET A 45 17.34 3.03 2.39
C MET A 45 15.92 3.54 2.16
N ASN A 46 15.65 4.07 0.98
CA ASN A 46 14.32 4.55 0.60
C ASN A 46 13.29 3.41 0.62
N LEU A 47 13.64 2.24 0.10
CA LEU A 47 12.73 1.08 0.10
C LEU A 47 12.46 0.57 1.53
N ARG A 48 13.47 0.59 2.41
CA ARG A 48 13.27 0.29 3.84
C ARG A 48 12.37 1.32 4.53
N GLY A 49 12.57 2.60 4.26
CA GLY A 49 11.71 3.67 4.78
C GLY A 49 10.26 3.51 4.33
N PHE A 50 10.06 3.26 3.04
CA PHE A 50 8.75 2.94 2.48
C PHE A 50 8.13 1.70 3.14
N GLY A 51 8.89 0.61 3.25
CA GLY A 51 8.44 -0.62 3.90
C GLY A 51 8.07 -0.43 5.36
N GLY A 52 8.82 0.38 6.10
CA GLY A 52 8.50 0.76 7.47
C GLY A 52 7.17 1.50 7.59
N ALA A 53 6.93 2.46 6.71
CA ALA A 53 5.66 3.19 6.65
C ALA A 53 4.48 2.26 6.32
N GLN A 54 4.61 1.41 5.32
CA GLN A 54 3.58 0.43 4.95
C GLN A 54 3.28 -0.55 6.08
N SER A 55 4.31 -1.03 6.78
CA SER A 55 4.15 -1.91 7.95
C SER A 55 3.42 -1.20 9.10
N GLY A 56 3.77 0.04 9.39
CA GLY A 56 3.12 0.85 10.42
C GLY A 56 1.64 1.08 10.12
N ILE A 57 1.30 1.42 8.88
CA ILE A 57 -0.09 1.59 8.43
C ILE A 57 -0.86 0.27 8.57
N ALA A 58 -0.26 -0.86 8.19
CA ALA A 58 -0.91 -2.16 8.28
C ALA A 58 -1.19 -2.55 9.74
N VAL A 59 -0.23 -2.36 10.65
CA VAL A 59 -0.39 -2.63 12.09
C VAL A 59 -1.48 -1.73 12.68
N TYR A 60 -1.45 -0.43 12.38
CA TYR A 60 -2.50 0.51 12.80
C TYR A 60 -3.87 0.06 12.30
N THR A 61 -3.97 -0.32 11.04
CA THR A 61 -5.21 -0.75 10.39
C THR A 61 -5.79 -1.98 11.08
N LEU A 62 -4.96 -3.00 11.34
CA LEU A 62 -5.38 -4.22 12.05
C LEU A 62 -5.82 -3.93 13.50
N ALA A 63 -5.11 -3.04 14.19
CA ALA A 63 -5.47 -2.64 15.55
C ALA A 63 -6.79 -1.84 15.59
N ALA A 64 -6.99 -0.93 14.65
CA ALA A 64 -8.17 -0.09 14.54
C ALA A 64 -9.44 -0.86 14.17
N ALA A 65 -9.31 -2.04 13.55
CA ALA A 65 -10.43 -2.92 13.19
C ALA A 65 -11.26 -3.44 14.39
N ARG A 66 -10.78 -3.20 15.62
CA ARG A 66 -11.51 -3.60 16.85
C ARG A 66 -12.79 -2.81 17.06
N THR A 67 -12.91 -1.62 16.51
CA THR A 67 -14.11 -0.78 16.60
C THR A 67 -14.56 -0.34 15.21
N LYS A 68 -15.86 -0.10 15.02
CA LYS A 68 -16.43 0.36 13.75
C LYS A 68 -15.84 1.73 13.35
N ALA A 69 -15.75 2.66 14.29
CA ALA A 69 -15.19 3.99 14.06
C ALA A 69 -13.70 3.93 13.70
N GLY A 70 -12.92 3.09 14.41
CA GLY A 70 -11.51 2.87 14.11
C GLY A 70 -11.29 2.23 12.74
N ALA A 71 -12.09 1.22 12.40
CA ALA A 71 -12.06 0.59 11.10
C ALA A 71 -12.30 1.59 9.97
N ARG A 72 -13.31 2.46 10.12
CA ARG A 72 -13.61 3.50 9.14
C ARG A 72 -12.46 4.49 8.97
N SER A 73 -11.87 4.95 10.07
CA SER A 73 -10.71 5.85 10.03
C SER A 73 -9.51 5.19 9.34
N ALA A 74 -9.24 3.92 9.64
CA ALA A 74 -8.15 3.17 9.02
C ALA A 74 -8.37 2.96 7.52
N LEU A 75 -9.61 2.68 7.08
CA LEU A 75 -9.96 2.55 5.67
C LEU A 75 -9.73 3.87 4.92
N LEU A 76 -10.12 5.00 5.50
CA LEU A 76 -9.88 6.33 4.90
C LEU A 76 -8.40 6.66 4.84
N LEU A 77 -7.60 6.31 5.86
CA LEU A 77 -6.16 6.46 5.83
C LEU A 77 -5.52 5.63 4.71
N ASN A 78 -5.93 4.37 4.56
CA ASN A 78 -5.42 3.52 3.47
C ASN A 78 -5.81 4.07 2.09
N ALA A 79 -7.03 4.57 1.92
CA ALA A 79 -7.47 5.23 0.69
C ALA A 79 -6.60 6.45 0.36
N LEU A 80 -6.30 7.28 1.37
CA LEU A 80 -5.45 8.46 1.22
C LEU A 80 -4.02 8.07 0.80
N VAL A 81 -3.44 7.05 1.44
CA VAL A 81 -2.10 6.55 1.09
C VAL A 81 -2.07 6.06 -0.35
N ASP A 82 -3.03 5.23 -0.75
CA ASP A 82 -3.10 4.70 -2.11
C ASP A 82 -3.32 5.81 -3.16
N ALA A 83 -4.05 6.88 -2.81
CA ALA A 83 -4.19 8.05 -3.67
C ALA A 83 -2.86 8.78 -3.88
N PHE A 84 -2.07 8.98 -2.81
CA PHE A 84 -0.73 9.58 -2.91
C PHE A 84 0.22 8.68 -3.70
N ASP A 85 0.24 7.37 -3.43
CA ASP A 85 1.10 6.42 -4.12
C ASP A 85 0.77 6.33 -5.62
N ALA A 86 -0.51 6.39 -5.98
CA ALA A 86 -0.94 6.50 -7.38
C ALA A 86 -0.45 7.80 -8.04
N GLY A 87 -0.54 8.92 -7.32
CA GLY A 87 -0.03 10.21 -7.76
C GLY A 87 1.48 10.20 -8.00
N VAL A 88 2.25 9.68 -7.04
CA VAL A 88 3.71 9.53 -7.15
C VAL A 88 4.08 8.64 -8.32
N SER A 89 3.42 7.50 -8.47
CA SER A 89 3.65 6.56 -9.59
C SER A 89 3.35 7.23 -10.94
N THR A 90 2.32 8.04 -11.03
CA THR A 90 1.95 8.78 -12.24
C THR A 90 2.99 9.85 -12.59
N LEU A 91 3.49 10.57 -11.59
CA LEU A 91 4.56 11.55 -11.78
C LEU A 91 5.85 10.88 -12.28
N GLU A 92 6.20 9.73 -11.71
CA GLU A 92 7.37 8.96 -12.10
C GLU A 92 7.27 8.47 -13.57
N ILE A 93 6.08 7.98 -13.98
CA ILE A 93 5.83 7.60 -15.39
C ILE A 93 6.06 8.78 -16.31
N ARG A 94 5.54 9.96 -15.94
CA ARG A 94 5.72 11.18 -16.73
C ARG A 94 7.19 11.56 -16.84
N ASP A 95 7.92 11.55 -15.73
CA ASP A 95 9.32 12.00 -15.69
C ASP A 95 10.27 11.03 -16.41
N ARG A 96 9.94 9.75 -16.45
CA ARG A 96 10.66 8.75 -17.27
C ARG A 96 10.32 8.81 -18.77
N GLY A 97 9.24 9.49 -19.13
CA GLY A 97 8.79 9.59 -20.53
C GLY A 97 8.22 8.28 -21.09
N GLY A 98 7.82 7.35 -20.24
CA GLY A 98 7.24 6.07 -20.66
C GLY A 98 6.66 5.26 -19.53
N ILE A 99 5.79 4.32 -19.89
CA ILE A 99 5.13 3.39 -18.97
C ILE A 99 5.70 1.99 -19.17
N ASP A 100 6.17 1.38 -18.09
CA ASP A 100 6.52 -0.05 -18.07
C ASP A 100 5.47 -0.84 -17.26
N ALA A 101 5.57 -2.17 -17.33
CA ALA A 101 4.60 -3.05 -16.66
C ALA A 101 4.60 -2.87 -15.13
N VAL A 102 5.75 -2.52 -14.54
CA VAL A 102 5.88 -2.29 -13.08
C VAL A 102 5.18 -1.01 -12.68
N ALA A 103 5.43 0.09 -13.42
CA ALA A 103 4.80 1.37 -13.16
C ALA A 103 3.29 1.33 -13.40
N ALA A 104 2.84 0.68 -14.48
CA ALA A 104 1.42 0.44 -14.76
C ALA A 104 0.76 -0.39 -13.66
N GLY A 105 1.43 -1.46 -13.21
CA GLY A 105 0.95 -2.30 -12.10
C GLY A 105 0.85 -1.53 -10.79
N GLY A 106 1.81 -0.69 -10.48
CA GLY A 106 1.80 0.18 -9.29
C GLY A 106 0.60 1.13 -9.29
N VAL A 107 0.36 1.83 -10.40
CA VAL A 107 -0.81 2.71 -10.53
C VAL A 107 -2.11 1.91 -10.39
N ALA A 108 -2.23 0.78 -11.10
CA ALA A 108 -3.45 -0.04 -11.08
C ALA A 108 -3.78 -0.55 -9.66
N VAL A 109 -2.78 -1.08 -8.93
CA VAL A 109 -2.97 -1.58 -7.56
C VAL A 109 -3.42 -0.45 -6.63
N ASN A 110 -2.79 0.71 -6.70
CA ASN A 110 -3.14 1.84 -5.85
C ASN A 110 -4.53 2.42 -6.17
N VAL A 111 -4.91 2.50 -7.45
CA VAL A 111 -6.26 2.93 -7.86
C VAL A 111 -7.32 1.94 -7.40
N LEU A 112 -7.08 0.64 -7.55
CA LEU A 112 -7.99 -0.40 -7.04
C LEU A 112 -8.07 -0.36 -5.50
N GLY A 113 -6.95 -0.22 -4.81
CA GLY A 113 -6.91 -0.05 -3.37
C GLY A 113 -7.73 1.16 -2.91
N LEU A 114 -7.51 2.32 -3.51
CA LEU A 114 -8.28 3.54 -3.24
C LEU A 114 -9.78 3.29 -3.39
N ALA A 115 -10.21 2.66 -4.47
CA ALA A 115 -11.62 2.35 -4.71
C ALA A 115 -12.17 1.37 -3.64
N CYS A 116 -11.46 0.29 -3.34
CA CYS A 116 -11.87 -0.70 -2.35
C CYS A 116 -11.98 -0.12 -0.93
N TRP A 117 -10.95 0.63 -0.49
CA TRP A 117 -10.94 1.23 0.85
C TRP A 117 -12.03 2.28 1.01
N THR A 118 -12.23 3.12 -0.02
CA THR A 118 -13.29 4.14 0.00
C THR A 118 -14.66 3.51 0.06
N THR A 119 -14.92 2.51 -0.76
CA THR A 119 -16.20 1.79 -0.78
C THR A 119 -16.48 1.13 0.58
N ALA A 120 -15.48 0.46 1.15
CA ALA A 120 -15.61 -0.17 2.46
C ALA A 120 -15.87 0.87 3.58
N ALA A 121 -15.18 2.02 3.55
CA ALA A 121 -15.39 3.10 4.52
C ALA A 121 -16.79 3.70 4.43
N LEU A 122 -17.34 3.81 3.22
CA LEU A 122 -18.72 4.28 3.00
C LEU A 122 -19.76 3.26 3.50
N ALA A 123 -19.49 1.97 3.37
CA ALA A 123 -20.37 0.91 3.87
C ALA A 123 -20.40 0.82 5.42
N LEU A 124 -19.43 1.41 6.10
CA LEU A 124 -19.34 1.47 7.57
C LEU A 124 -19.99 2.74 8.20
N ARG A 125 -20.77 3.47 7.42
CA ARG A 125 -21.54 4.64 7.93
C ARG A 125 -22.64 4.23 8.89
#